data_aa55ba494db118a19e50b95cd236467e
#
_entry.id   aa55ba494db118a19e50b95cd236467e
#
_cell.length_a   1.000
_cell.length_b   1.000
_cell.length_c   1.000
_cell.angle_alpha   90.00
_cell.angle_beta   90.00
_cell.angle_gamma   90.00
#
_symmetry.space_group_name_H-M   'P 1'
#
loop_
_entity.id
_entity.type
_entity.pdbx_description
1 polymer ?
#
loop_
_entity_poly.entity_id
_entity_poly.type
_entity_poly.pdbx_seq_one_letter_code
_entity_poly.pdbx_strand_id
1 'polypeptide(L)'
;GNHGVGSWYSINGNIDYQRTSRKNKQRMITFSYKINTQPQTSNSNTGYEDIHAKEEVDDLVKRLLLKNSQSDGKTNTMEQTFQVDYTTPIGELHTVEAGAKYIFRRNTSDNKLYEAAGGSDDYLYNEDRSSDYRHLNHILAAYLGYTLKYKDFTFKPGVRYEQTVQRVKYIVGPGENFHTNFSDLVPSVSLGMKLGKTQNMRAGYNMRIWRPGIWNLNPYFNNLNPMFITQGNSNLKSEKSHAFDLSYSNFSAKFNINVSLRHSFNNNSIENISRLITAPEGEMFDNDPTHIAPEGALYSTYANIGKSRNTGMSLYLNWNASPKTRLYVNGRGNYSDLKSEAQGLHNYGWNGSFYGGVQHTLPLKIRLSLNGGGSTPYINLQGKGSGYYYYSLGASRSFLKDERLSLNVYCSNIFEKYRSYNNHTEGVNFLSKSSSKWPSRSFGVSISSVSYT
;
A
#
# COMPACT_ATOMS: atom_id res chain seq x y z
N GLY A 1 16.75 -12.24 -23.21
CA GLY A 1 15.48 -12.72 -22.66
C GLY A 1 15.50 -12.76 -21.13
N ASN A 2 14.34 -12.76 -20.52
CA ASN A 2 14.17 -12.99 -19.09
C ASN A 2 13.14 -14.12 -18.90
N HIS A 3 13.50 -15.16 -18.17
CA HIS A 3 12.62 -16.26 -17.83
C HIS A 3 12.60 -16.45 -16.32
N GLY A 4 11.41 -16.44 -15.74
CA GLY A 4 11.25 -16.59 -14.29
C GLY A 4 10.15 -17.58 -13.94
N VAL A 5 10.41 -18.41 -12.92
CA VAL A 5 9.45 -19.33 -12.32
C VAL A 5 9.39 -19.07 -10.82
N GLY A 6 8.20 -18.94 -10.30
CA GLY A 6 8.00 -18.75 -8.86
C GLY A 6 6.86 -19.61 -8.33
N SER A 7 6.99 -20.03 -7.09
CA SER A 7 5.91 -20.67 -6.35
C SER A 7 5.70 -19.99 -5.01
N TRP A 8 4.47 -19.88 -4.60
CA TRP A 8 4.09 -19.35 -3.30
C TRP A 8 2.88 -20.09 -2.76
N TYR A 9 2.79 -20.18 -1.46
CA TYR A 9 1.58 -20.63 -0.78
C TYR A 9 1.38 -19.86 0.51
N SER A 10 0.16 -19.85 1.02
CA SER A 10 -0.20 -19.17 2.25
C SER A 10 -0.93 -20.15 3.17
N ILE A 11 -0.48 -20.23 4.40
CA ILE A 11 -1.15 -20.96 5.47
C ILE A 11 -1.65 -19.97 6.48
N ASN A 12 -2.96 -19.94 6.69
CA ASN A 12 -3.64 -19.08 7.65
C ASN A 12 -4.39 -19.95 8.66
N GLY A 13 -4.11 -19.76 9.93
CA GLY A 13 -4.83 -20.39 11.04
C GLY A 13 -5.37 -19.35 12.01
N ASN A 14 -6.58 -19.58 12.52
CA ASN A 14 -7.21 -18.72 13.51
C ASN A 14 -7.96 -19.58 14.54
N ILE A 15 -7.74 -19.29 15.81
CA ILE A 15 -8.44 -19.90 16.94
C ILE A 15 -8.94 -18.78 17.83
N ASP A 16 -10.24 -18.72 18.01
CA ASP A 16 -10.88 -17.76 18.90
C ASP A 16 -11.64 -18.54 19.99
N TYR A 17 -11.36 -18.23 21.25
CA TYR A 17 -12.11 -18.70 22.38
C TYR A 17 -12.83 -17.52 23.04
N GLN A 18 -14.14 -17.59 23.07
CA GLN A 18 -14.97 -16.55 23.66
C GLN A 18 -15.80 -17.11 24.81
N ARG A 19 -15.71 -16.44 25.94
CA ARG A 19 -16.52 -16.74 27.10
C ARG A 19 -17.37 -15.55 27.49
N THR A 20 -18.69 -15.76 27.53
CA THR A 20 -19.67 -14.75 27.96
C THR A 20 -20.13 -15.06 29.41
N SER A 21 -20.47 -14.02 30.14
CA SER A 21 -21.00 -14.14 31.50
C SER A 21 -22.42 -14.72 31.46
N ARG A 22 -22.74 -15.64 32.38
CA ARG A 22 -24.11 -16.17 32.53
C ARG A 22 -25.13 -15.09 32.97
N LYS A 23 -24.66 -14.11 33.78
CA LYS A 23 -25.54 -13.03 34.31
C LYS A 23 -25.73 -11.90 33.30
N ASN A 24 -24.76 -11.63 32.46
CA ASN A 24 -24.82 -10.57 31.44
C ASN A 24 -24.06 -11.00 30.20
N LYS A 25 -24.78 -11.36 29.14
CA LYS A 25 -24.20 -11.84 27.87
C LYS A 25 -23.31 -10.81 27.15
N GLN A 26 -23.43 -9.53 27.48
CA GLN A 26 -22.57 -8.46 26.91
C GLN A 26 -21.22 -8.40 27.62
N ARG A 27 -21.07 -8.99 28.82
CA ARG A 27 -19.78 -9.15 29.49
C ARG A 27 -19.06 -10.36 28.92
N MET A 28 -17.90 -10.10 28.33
CA MET A 28 -17.24 -11.07 27.48
C MET A 28 -15.72 -10.97 27.60
N ILE A 29 -15.06 -12.11 27.60
CA ILE A 29 -13.62 -12.20 27.39
C ILE A 29 -13.36 -13.05 26.14
N THR A 30 -12.44 -12.58 25.29
CA THR A 30 -12.05 -13.28 24.07
C THR A 30 -10.55 -13.48 24.07
N PHE A 31 -10.11 -14.68 23.78
CA PHE A 31 -8.71 -15.02 23.48
C PHE A 31 -8.62 -15.39 22.02
N SER A 32 -7.75 -14.71 21.29
CA SER A 32 -7.53 -14.94 19.86
C SER A 32 -6.07 -15.29 19.60
N TYR A 33 -5.86 -16.33 18.85
CA TYR A 33 -4.56 -16.66 18.27
C TYR A 33 -4.69 -16.74 16.76
N LYS A 34 -3.80 -16.05 16.06
CA LYS A 34 -3.71 -16.10 14.60
C LYS A 34 -2.29 -16.42 14.18
N ILE A 35 -2.15 -17.25 13.18
CA ILE A 35 -0.89 -17.51 12.50
C ILE A 35 -1.10 -17.35 11.00
N ASN A 36 -0.15 -16.66 10.38
CA ASN A 36 -0.06 -16.53 8.91
C ASN A 36 1.40 -16.81 8.54
N THR A 37 1.61 -17.67 7.54
CA THR A 37 2.94 -17.86 6.94
C THR A 37 2.82 -17.93 5.44
N GLN A 38 3.75 -17.27 4.74
CA GLN A 38 3.75 -17.10 3.29
C GLN A 38 5.16 -17.35 2.73
N PRO A 39 5.58 -18.63 2.65
CA PRO A 39 6.82 -18.96 1.96
C PRO A 39 6.65 -18.81 0.45
N GLN A 40 7.70 -18.29 -0.17
CA GLN A 40 7.79 -18.05 -1.60
C GLN A 40 9.17 -18.45 -2.10
N THR A 41 9.22 -19.08 -3.26
CA THR A 41 10.44 -19.32 -4.03
C THR A 41 10.34 -18.61 -5.37
N SER A 42 11.45 -18.10 -5.85
CA SER A 42 11.53 -17.45 -7.15
C SER A 42 12.88 -17.77 -7.79
N ASN A 43 12.86 -18.30 -9.00
CA ASN A 43 14.05 -18.54 -9.79
C ASN A 43 13.91 -17.74 -11.08
N SER A 44 14.93 -16.98 -11.44
CA SER A 44 14.91 -16.20 -12.67
C SER A 44 16.26 -16.25 -13.36
N ASN A 45 16.21 -16.37 -14.69
CA ASN A 45 17.37 -16.32 -15.57
C ASN A 45 17.20 -15.12 -16.50
N THR A 46 18.21 -14.27 -16.55
CA THR A 46 18.29 -13.15 -17.48
C THR A 46 19.48 -13.37 -18.40
N GLY A 47 19.20 -13.47 -19.68
CA GLY A 47 20.21 -13.64 -20.73
C GLY A 47 20.11 -12.53 -21.76
N TYR A 48 21.26 -12.10 -22.25
CA TYR A 48 21.41 -11.13 -23.32
C TYR A 48 21.98 -11.82 -24.54
N GLU A 49 21.20 -11.88 -25.60
CA GLU A 49 21.58 -12.47 -26.90
C GLU A 49 21.46 -11.36 -27.96
N ASP A 50 22.33 -11.42 -28.99
CA ASP A 50 22.31 -10.56 -30.17
C ASP A 50 22.27 -9.03 -29.87
N ILE A 51 23.20 -8.56 -29.07
CA ILE A 51 23.34 -7.14 -28.78
C ILE A 51 24.02 -6.45 -29.98
N HIS A 52 23.23 -5.80 -30.82
CA HIS A 52 23.72 -4.97 -31.90
C HIS A 52 23.90 -3.52 -31.40
N ALA A 53 25.10 -3.14 -31.01
CA ALA A 53 25.45 -1.79 -30.63
C ALA A 53 26.50 -1.23 -31.58
N LYS A 54 26.47 0.09 -31.87
CA LYS A 54 27.57 0.76 -32.57
C LYS A 54 28.83 0.68 -31.72
N GLU A 55 30.01 0.62 -32.35
CA GLU A 55 31.31 0.38 -31.69
C GLU A 55 31.58 1.23 -30.43
N GLU A 56 31.18 2.51 -30.42
CA GLU A 56 31.32 3.40 -29.27
C GLU A 56 30.43 3.03 -28.08
N VAL A 57 29.26 2.42 -28.34
CA VAL A 57 28.34 1.95 -27.31
C VAL A 57 28.73 0.56 -26.80
N ASP A 58 29.45 -0.21 -27.62
CA ASP A 58 29.83 -1.58 -27.29
C ASP A 58 30.86 -1.63 -26.13
N ASP A 59 31.80 -0.67 -26.05
CA ASP A 59 32.74 -0.57 -24.93
C ASP A 59 32.05 -0.08 -23.64
N LEU A 60 31.09 0.84 -23.74
CA LEU A 60 30.26 1.29 -22.61
C LEU A 60 29.32 0.19 -22.12
N VAL A 61 28.75 -0.57 -23.05
CA VAL A 61 27.84 -1.71 -22.74
C VAL A 61 28.61 -2.89 -22.17
N LYS A 62 29.82 -3.17 -22.65
CA LYS A 62 30.73 -4.17 -22.05
C LYS A 62 31.20 -3.76 -20.66
N ARG A 63 31.43 -2.48 -20.43
CA ARG A 63 31.80 -1.93 -19.12
C ARG A 63 30.62 -1.82 -18.15
N LEU A 64 29.43 -1.47 -18.65
CA LEU A 64 28.20 -1.34 -17.87
C LEU A 64 27.49 -2.67 -17.59
N LEU A 65 28.11 -3.83 -17.92
CA LEU A 65 27.73 -5.08 -17.29
C LEU A 65 26.39 -5.67 -17.76
N LEU A 66 26.19 -5.84 -19.05
CA LEU A 66 25.19 -6.80 -19.52
C LEU A 66 25.72 -8.22 -19.25
N LYS A 67 25.60 -8.65 -17.99
CA LYS A 67 25.93 -9.99 -17.56
C LYS A 67 24.70 -10.87 -17.61
N ASN A 68 24.84 -12.07 -18.10
CA ASN A 68 23.84 -13.10 -17.88
C ASN A 68 23.75 -13.34 -16.37
N SER A 69 22.54 -13.48 -15.85
CA SER A 69 22.36 -13.69 -14.42
C SER A 69 21.30 -14.75 -14.13
N GLN A 70 21.56 -15.52 -13.09
CA GLN A 70 20.63 -16.47 -12.50
C GLN A 70 20.41 -16.07 -11.04
N SER A 71 19.14 -15.96 -10.64
CA SER A 71 18.75 -15.64 -9.28
C SER A 71 17.89 -16.73 -8.69
N ASP A 72 18.29 -17.24 -7.52
CA ASP A 72 17.54 -18.19 -6.71
C ASP A 72 17.09 -17.51 -5.42
N GLY A 73 15.79 -17.26 -5.30
CA GLY A 73 15.21 -16.55 -4.17
C GLY A 73 14.31 -17.44 -3.30
N LYS A 74 14.47 -17.32 -1.98
CA LYS A 74 13.59 -17.93 -0.98
C LYS A 74 13.21 -16.87 0.05
N THR A 75 11.92 -16.59 0.18
CA THR A 75 11.41 -15.65 1.19
C THR A 75 10.35 -16.32 2.04
N ASN A 76 10.25 -15.91 3.30
CA ASN A 76 9.14 -16.32 4.13
C ASN A 76 8.76 -15.17 5.08
N THR A 77 7.48 -14.86 5.10
CA THR A 77 6.87 -13.98 6.11
C THR A 77 6.01 -14.84 7.02
N MET A 78 6.33 -14.88 8.32
CA MET A 78 5.53 -15.53 9.35
C MET A 78 5.07 -14.48 10.36
N GLU A 79 3.78 -14.40 10.60
CA GLU A 79 3.17 -13.55 11.62
C GLU A 79 2.34 -14.38 12.57
N GLN A 80 2.56 -14.19 13.88
CA GLN A 80 1.75 -14.74 14.95
C GLN A 80 1.17 -13.59 15.77
N THR A 81 -0.12 -13.67 16.05
CA THR A 81 -0.83 -12.67 16.84
C THR A 81 -1.54 -13.35 18.01
N PHE A 82 -1.26 -12.88 19.22
CA PHE A 82 -1.97 -13.23 20.43
C PHE A 82 -2.73 -11.99 20.90
N GLN A 83 -4.02 -12.15 21.18
CA GLN A 83 -4.86 -11.05 21.61
C GLN A 83 -5.81 -11.51 22.70
N VAL A 84 -6.00 -10.65 23.70
CA VAL A 84 -6.98 -10.80 24.77
C VAL A 84 -7.82 -9.55 24.82
N ASP A 85 -9.12 -9.72 24.74
CA ASP A 85 -10.11 -8.63 24.81
C ASP A 85 -11.07 -8.89 25.95
N TYR A 86 -11.35 -7.89 26.75
CA TYR A 86 -12.37 -7.90 27.77
C TYR A 86 -13.34 -6.76 27.59
N THR A 87 -14.62 -7.09 27.50
CA THR A 87 -15.71 -6.11 27.38
C THR A 87 -16.67 -6.29 28.54
N THR A 88 -17.00 -5.19 29.22
CA THR A 88 -17.96 -5.20 30.31
C THR A 88 -18.90 -4.01 30.25
N PRO A 89 -20.23 -4.21 30.22
CA PRO A 89 -21.18 -3.14 30.42
C PRO A 89 -21.23 -2.74 31.91
N ILE A 90 -21.40 -1.45 32.13
CA ILE A 90 -21.63 -0.82 33.44
C ILE A 90 -22.98 -0.11 33.38
N GLY A 91 -24.00 -0.72 33.94
CA GLY A 91 -25.38 -0.28 33.72
C GLY A 91 -25.85 -0.51 32.27
N GLU A 92 -26.79 0.31 31.80
CA GLU A 92 -27.39 0.18 30.46
C GLU A 92 -26.70 1.05 29.41
N LEU A 93 -26.06 2.13 29.87
CA LEU A 93 -25.54 3.19 29.01
C LEU A 93 -24.05 3.07 28.72
N HIS A 94 -23.29 2.41 29.59
CA HIS A 94 -21.83 2.42 29.60
C HIS A 94 -21.27 1.06 29.24
N THR A 95 -20.21 1.05 28.46
CA THR A 95 -19.42 -0.16 28.19
C THR A 95 -17.94 0.19 28.25
N VAL A 96 -17.17 -0.63 28.96
CA VAL A 96 -15.70 -0.54 29.02
C VAL A 96 -15.12 -1.71 28.25
N GLU A 97 -14.14 -1.43 27.42
CA GLU A 97 -13.37 -2.38 26.62
C GLU A 97 -11.90 -2.23 27.01
N ALA A 98 -11.22 -3.32 27.32
CA ALA A 98 -9.79 -3.33 27.59
C ALA A 98 -9.17 -4.54 26.90
N GLY A 99 -7.95 -4.41 26.42
CA GLY A 99 -7.29 -5.54 25.79
C GLY A 99 -5.78 -5.36 25.67
N ALA A 100 -5.14 -6.47 25.36
CA ALA A 100 -3.73 -6.54 25.06
C ALA A 100 -3.51 -7.38 23.80
N LYS A 101 -2.53 -7.00 23.01
CA LYS A 101 -2.18 -7.67 21.77
C LYS A 101 -0.67 -7.77 21.64
N TYR A 102 -0.19 -8.96 21.31
CA TYR A 102 1.19 -9.20 20.96
C TYR A 102 1.28 -9.76 19.56
N ILE A 103 2.10 -9.12 18.71
CA ILE A 103 2.37 -9.56 17.35
C ILE A 103 3.86 -9.89 17.27
N PHE A 104 4.13 -11.10 16.85
CA PHE A 104 5.47 -11.54 16.46
C PHE A 104 5.51 -11.75 14.96
N ARG A 105 6.40 -11.02 14.28
CA ARG A 105 6.61 -11.15 12.84
C ARG A 105 8.06 -11.50 12.56
N ARG A 106 8.26 -12.52 11.74
CA ARG A 106 9.56 -12.94 11.25
C ARG A 106 9.53 -12.95 9.72
N ASN A 107 10.37 -12.13 9.13
CA ASN A 107 10.62 -12.12 7.70
C ASN A 107 12.04 -12.65 7.46
N THR A 108 12.17 -13.57 6.52
CA THR A 108 13.45 -14.10 6.07
C THR A 108 13.53 -13.96 4.55
N SER A 109 14.69 -13.61 4.06
CA SER A 109 14.99 -13.58 2.62
C SER A 109 16.37 -14.17 2.42
N ASP A 110 16.48 -15.16 1.54
CA ASP A 110 17.71 -15.72 1.04
C ASP A 110 17.62 -15.66 -0.49
N ASN A 111 18.37 -14.75 -1.10
CA ASN A 111 18.42 -14.54 -2.54
C ASN A 111 19.88 -14.64 -2.98
N LYS A 112 20.17 -15.63 -3.82
CA LYS A 112 21.49 -15.90 -4.37
C LYS A 112 21.53 -15.47 -5.82
N LEU A 113 22.46 -14.60 -6.15
CA LEU A 113 22.70 -14.15 -7.52
C LEU A 113 24.00 -14.77 -8.04
N TYR A 114 23.91 -15.34 -9.23
CA TYR A 114 25.03 -15.84 -10.00
C TYR A 114 25.12 -15.04 -11.30
N GLU A 115 26.31 -14.66 -11.70
CA GLU A 115 26.55 -13.87 -12.90
C GLU A 115 27.59 -14.56 -13.79
N ALA A 116 27.34 -14.52 -15.09
CA ALA A 116 28.29 -14.95 -16.11
C ALA A 116 28.70 -13.78 -16.99
N ALA A 117 29.96 -13.77 -17.45
CA ALA A 117 30.39 -12.83 -18.46
C ALA A 117 29.57 -13.01 -19.74
N GLY A 118 29.31 -11.93 -20.50
CA GLY A 118 28.51 -12.01 -21.71
C GLY A 118 29.04 -13.07 -22.68
N GLY A 119 28.16 -14.01 -23.05
CA GLY A 119 28.51 -15.13 -23.92
C GLY A 119 29.16 -16.34 -23.21
N SER A 120 29.29 -16.36 -21.90
CA SER A 120 29.76 -17.48 -21.10
C SER A 120 28.60 -18.11 -20.33
N ASP A 121 28.65 -19.45 -20.15
CA ASP A 121 27.76 -20.20 -19.29
C ASP A 121 28.37 -20.46 -17.88
N ASP A 122 29.54 -19.91 -17.60
CA ASP A 122 30.19 -20.03 -16.30
C ASP A 122 29.63 -19.02 -15.30
N TYR A 123 28.56 -19.40 -14.62
CA TYR A 123 27.89 -18.58 -13.61
C TYR A 123 28.69 -18.60 -12.29
N LEU A 124 29.19 -17.45 -11.87
CA LEU A 124 29.87 -17.27 -10.61
C LEU A 124 28.95 -16.61 -9.59
N TYR A 125 29.00 -17.10 -8.35
CA TYR A 125 28.26 -16.50 -7.24
C TYR A 125 28.73 -15.07 -6.97
N ASN A 126 27.79 -14.13 -6.92
CA ASN A 126 28.07 -12.74 -6.59
C ASN A 126 27.52 -12.44 -5.19
N GLU A 127 28.41 -12.40 -4.21
CA GLU A 127 28.06 -12.13 -2.81
C GLU A 127 27.51 -10.72 -2.61
N ASP A 128 28.10 -9.72 -3.27
CA ASP A 128 27.72 -8.30 -3.13
C ASP A 128 26.31 -8.01 -3.66
N ARG A 129 25.82 -8.82 -4.59
CA ARG A 129 24.48 -8.71 -5.18
C ARG A 129 23.51 -9.79 -4.68
N SER A 130 23.96 -10.67 -3.83
CA SER A 130 23.15 -11.64 -3.10
C SER A 130 22.67 -11.05 -1.79
N SER A 131 21.61 -11.60 -1.18
CA SER A 131 21.17 -11.13 0.12
C SER A 131 20.55 -12.26 0.96
N ASP A 132 21.06 -12.45 2.17
CA ASP A 132 20.41 -13.26 3.21
C ASP A 132 20.24 -12.40 4.45
N TYR A 133 18.97 -12.21 4.86
CA TYR A 133 18.66 -11.45 6.07
C TYR A 133 17.49 -12.04 6.85
N ARG A 134 17.46 -11.71 8.14
CA ARG A 134 16.37 -12.02 9.08
C ARG A 134 15.88 -10.75 9.74
N HIS A 135 14.59 -10.47 9.61
CA HIS A 135 13.92 -9.36 10.26
C HIS A 135 12.92 -9.89 11.27
N LEU A 136 13.14 -9.57 12.54
CA LEU A 136 12.26 -9.88 13.68
C LEU A 136 11.57 -8.60 14.12
N ASN A 137 10.25 -8.66 14.27
CA ASN A 137 9.45 -7.53 14.74
C ASN A 137 8.50 -8.00 15.84
N HIS A 138 8.66 -7.40 17.02
CA HIS A 138 7.84 -7.63 18.20
C HIS A 138 7.00 -6.39 18.46
N ILE A 139 5.68 -6.50 18.47
CA ILE A 139 4.78 -5.39 18.77
C ILE A 139 3.91 -5.79 19.96
N LEU A 140 4.07 -5.10 21.06
CA LEU A 140 3.22 -5.22 22.25
C LEU A 140 2.30 -4.00 22.30
N ALA A 141 1.00 -4.24 22.46
CA ALA A 141 0.01 -3.19 22.57
C ALA A 141 -0.97 -3.45 23.72
N ALA A 142 -1.33 -2.40 24.43
CA ALA A 142 -2.42 -2.38 25.39
C ALA A 142 -3.39 -1.26 25.04
N TYR A 143 -4.68 -1.47 25.23
CA TYR A 143 -5.70 -0.49 24.89
C TYR A 143 -6.87 -0.49 25.87
N LEU A 144 -7.45 0.69 26.02
CA LEU A 144 -8.63 0.96 26.80
C LEU A 144 -9.63 1.77 25.98
N GLY A 145 -10.87 1.33 25.94
CA GLY A 145 -11.98 2.01 25.29
C GLY A 145 -13.17 2.16 26.24
N TYR A 146 -13.89 3.22 26.06
CA TYR A 146 -15.14 3.46 26.76
C TYR A 146 -16.23 3.80 25.76
N THR A 147 -17.45 3.32 25.97
CA THR A 147 -18.59 3.64 25.11
C THR A 147 -19.75 4.08 25.99
N LEU A 148 -20.25 5.28 25.72
CA LEU A 148 -21.51 5.82 26.21
C LEU A 148 -22.54 5.75 25.10
N LYS A 149 -23.67 5.08 25.36
CA LYS A 149 -24.85 5.08 24.48
C LYS A 149 -26.02 5.72 25.20
N TYR A 150 -26.43 6.87 24.73
CA TYR A 150 -27.60 7.58 25.28
C TYR A 150 -28.58 7.89 24.14
N LYS A 151 -29.73 7.23 24.12
CA LYS A 151 -30.72 7.34 23.03
C LYS A 151 -30.06 7.08 21.66
N ASP A 152 -30.13 8.02 20.77
CA ASP A 152 -29.55 7.99 19.42
C ASP A 152 -28.09 8.42 19.35
N PHE A 153 -27.54 8.83 20.48
CA PHE A 153 -26.15 9.34 20.58
C PHE A 153 -25.21 8.25 21.11
N THR A 154 -24.02 8.17 20.51
CA THR A 154 -22.93 7.31 20.95
C THR A 154 -21.65 8.11 21.06
N PHE A 155 -20.96 8.01 22.18
CA PHE A 155 -19.63 8.59 22.43
C PHE A 155 -18.66 7.47 22.76
N LYS A 156 -17.55 7.38 21.99
CA LYS A 156 -16.56 6.32 22.14
C LYS A 156 -15.13 6.88 22.10
N PRO A 157 -14.55 7.29 23.27
CA PRO A 157 -13.12 7.55 23.39
C PRO A 157 -12.34 6.24 23.55
N GLY A 158 -11.10 6.25 23.13
CA GLY A 158 -10.18 5.13 23.28
C GLY A 158 -8.73 5.58 23.26
N VAL A 159 -7.87 4.81 23.88
CA VAL A 159 -6.43 5.00 23.87
C VAL A 159 -5.73 3.67 23.71
N ARG A 160 -4.66 3.64 22.94
CA ARG A 160 -3.81 2.48 22.73
C ARG A 160 -2.35 2.87 22.88
N TYR A 161 -1.61 2.13 23.65
CA TYR A 161 -0.16 2.23 23.74
C TYR A 161 0.46 1.06 22.97
N GLU A 162 1.47 1.36 22.16
CA GLU A 162 2.21 0.34 21.43
C GLU A 162 3.71 0.50 21.64
N GLN A 163 4.37 -0.62 21.97
CA GLN A 163 5.81 -0.77 21.98
C GLN A 163 6.22 -1.71 20.85
N THR A 164 7.10 -1.25 19.96
CA THR A 164 7.63 -2.05 18.85
C THR A 164 9.13 -2.16 18.97
N VAL A 165 9.65 -3.37 18.85
CA VAL A 165 11.09 -3.67 18.78
C VAL A 165 11.35 -4.40 17.48
N GLN A 166 12.19 -3.81 16.63
CA GLN A 166 12.64 -4.41 15.39
C GLN A 166 14.12 -4.75 15.47
N ARG A 167 14.48 -5.93 14.99
CA ARG A 167 15.86 -6.39 14.84
C ARG A 167 16.08 -6.95 13.46
N VAL A 168 17.07 -6.44 12.78
CA VAL A 168 17.46 -6.93 11.46
C VAL A 168 18.89 -7.45 11.55
N LYS A 169 19.08 -8.67 11.04
CA LYS A 169 20.38 -9.30 10.91
C LYS A 169 20.61 -9.67 9.45
N TYR A 170 21.61 -9.06 8.85
CA TYR A 170 22.14 -9.46 7.55
C TYR A 170 23.20 -10.52 7.74
N ILE A 171 23.19 -11.54 6.88
CA ILE A 171 24.08 -12.68 6.88
C ILE A 171 25.00 -12.59 5.66
N VAL A 172 24.41 -12.21 4.50
CA VAL A 172 25.10 -12.04 3.22
C VAL A 172 24.52 -10.80 2.52
N GLY A 173 25.36 -10.09 1.80
CA GLY A 173 24.99 -9.05 0.83
C GLY A 173 24.72 -7.68 1.44
N PRO A 174 24.09 -6.80 0.65
CA PRO A 174 23.98 -5.38 0.91
C PRO A 174 23.02 -5.07 2.07
N GLY A 175 23.57 -4.91 3.25
CA GLY A 175 22.83 -4.53 4.43
C GLY A 175 23.64 -4.60 5.70
N GLU A 176 23.24 -3.82 6.68
CA GLU A 176 23.86 -3.78 7.99
C GLU A 176 22.90 -4.27 9.07
N ASN A 177 23.48 -4.80 10.16
CA ASN A 177 22.72 -5.18 11.32
C ASN A 177 22.23 -3.95 12.07
N PHE A 178 20.93 -3.84 12.31
CA PHE A 178 20.40 -2.74 13.09
C PHE A 178 19.24 -3.18 13.98
N HIS A 179 18.92 -2.36 14.97
CA HIS A 179 17.75 -2.51 15.79
C HIS A 179 17.09 -1.16 16.04
N THR A 180 15.77 -1.14 16.12
CA THR A 180 15.01 0.07 16.41
C THR A 180 13.90 -0.20 17.41
N ASN A 181 13.55 0.82 18.19
CA ASN A 181 12.47 0.80 19.16
C ASN A 181 11.54 1.97 18.92
N PHE A 182 10.24 1.68 18.92
CA PHE A 182 9.20 2.71 18.82
C PHE A 182 8.23 2.56 19.97
N SER A 183 7.91 3.69 20.60
CA SER A 183 6.90 3.79 21.66
C SER A 183 5.87 4.82 21.25
N ASP A 184 4.62 4.41 21.10
CA ASP A 184 3.59 5.24 20.52
C ASP A 184 2.31 5.19 21.36
N LEU A 185 1.74 6.36 21.69
CA LEU A 185 0.42 6.50 22.27
C LEU A 185 -0.56 6.95 21.16
N VAL A 186 -1.65 6.20 20.99
CA VAL A 186 -2.59 6.32 19.87
C VAL A 186 -3.99 6.59 20.41
N PRO A 187 -4.40 7.86 20.57
CA PRO A 187 -5.74 8.22 21.00
C PRO A 187 -6.75 8.17 19.84
N SER A 188 -8.00 7.94 20.18
CA SER A 188 -9.13 8.01 19.26
C SER A 188 -10.40 8.47 19.97
N VAL A 189 -11.27 9.16 19.25
CA VAL A 189 -12.61 9.53 19.72
C VAL A 189 -13.60 9.37 18.57
N SER A 190 -14.75 8.77 18.83
CA SER A 190 -15.83 8.67 17.87
C SER A 190 -17.14 9.13 18.49
N LEU A 191 -17.85 9.98 17.77
CA LEU A 191 -19.19 10.44 18.04
C LEU A 191 -20.12 9.88 16.97
N GLY A 192 -21.26 9.34 17.35
CA GLY A 192 -22.27 8.82 16.44
C GLY A 192 -23.65 9.34 16.82
N MET A 193 -24.45 9.68 15.82
CA MET A 193 -25.83 10.12 16.00
C MET A 193 -26.72 9.48 14.95
N LYS A 194 -27.80 8.83 15.37
CA LYS A 194 -28.87 8.38 14.49
C LYS A 194 -29.83 9.54 14.26
N LEU A 195 -30.03 9.94 13.02
CA LEU A 195 -30.93 11.01 12.61
C LEU A 195 -32.31 10.47 12.21
N GLY A 196 -32.45 9.16 12.09
CA GLY A 196 -33.66 8.48 11.70
C GLY A 196 -33.43 6.98 11.52
N LYS A 197 -34.38 6.28 10.91
CA LYS A 197 -34.31 4.81 10.74
C LYS A 197 -33.15 4.36 9.82
N THR A 198 -32.79 5.18 8.82
CA THR A 198 -31.82 4.85 7.79
C THR A 198 -30.63 5.82 7.75
N GLN A 199 -30.69 6.87 8.55
CA GLN A 199 -29.73 7.97 8.50
C GLN A 199 -28.83 7.99 9.73
N ASN A 200 -27.53 8.15 9.51
CA ASN A 200 -26.54 8.23 10.57
C ASN A 200 -25.55 9.35 10.26
N MET A 201 -25.13 10.04 11.29
CA MET A 201 -24.04 10.99 11.25
C MET A 201 -22.95 10.53 12.20
N ARG A 202 -21.68 10.66 11.80
CA ARG A 202 -20.54 10.34 12.64
C ARG A 202 -19.48 11.44 12.52
N ALA A 203 -18.89 11.76 13.63
CA ALA A 203 -17.69 12.56 13.71
C ALA A 203 -16.61 11.79 14.47
N GLY A 204 -15.38 11.88 14.07
CA GLY A 204 -14.30 11.13 14.69
C GLY A 204 -12.98 11.85 14.62
N TYR A 205 -12.15 11.55 15.59
CA TYR A 205 -10.73 11.82 15.59
C TYR A 205 -10.00 10.52 15.80
N ASN A 206 -8.99 10.26 15.00
CA ASN A 206 -8.07 9.15 15.21
C ASN A 206 -6.64 9.55 14.88
N MET A 207 -5.71 9.04 15.66
CA MET A 207 -4.31 9.05 15.33
C MET A 207 -3.93 7.69 14.77
N ARG A 208 -3.11 7.68 13.73
CA ARG A 208 -2.50 6.48 13.17
C ARG A 208 -1.00 6.63 13.16
N ILE A 209 -0.33 5.53 13.43
CA ILE A 209 1.12 5.45 13.33
C ILE A 209 1.50 4.61 12.13
N TRP A 210 2.49 5.08 11.39
CA TRP A 210 3.16 4.31 10.37
C TRP A 210 4.64 4.20 10.73
N ARG A 211 5.14 2.98 10.81
CA ARG A 211 6.52 2.70 11.16
C ARG A 211 7.32 2.49 9.90
N PRO A 212 8.54 3.04 9.81
CA PRO A 212 9.40 2.80 8.67
C PRO A 212 9.68 1.30 8.54
N GLY A 213 9.64 0.82 7.31
CA GLY A 213 9.97 -0.56 6.97
C GLY A 213 11.49 -0.77 6.90
N ILE A 214 11.89 -2.02 6.74
CA ILE A 214 13.31 -2.42 6.63
C ILE A 214 14.06 -1.63 5.54
N TRP A 215 13.42 -1.38 4.41
CA TRP A 215 14.02 -0.64 3.29
C TRP A 215 14.28 0.83 3.59
N ASN A 216 13.44 1.45 4.43
CA ASN A 216 13.65 2.82 4.86
C ASN A 216 14.76 2.94 5.91
N LEU A 217 14.95 1.87 6.71
CA LEU A 217 15.83 1.85 7.88
C LEU A 217 17.22 1.30 7.59
N ASN A 218 17.39 0.50 6.52
CA ASN A 218 18.65 -0.16 6.21
C ASN A 218 19.76 0.86 5.90
N PRO A 219 20.78 1.03 6.77
CA PRO A 219 21.80 2.05 6.59
C PRO A 219 22.83 1.70 5.50
N TYR A 220 22.70 0.54 4.87
CA TYR A 220 23.62 0.11 3.82
C TYR A 220 23.71 1.12 2.68
N PHE A 221 24.96 1.55 2.39
CA PHE A 221 25.27 2.43 1.28
C PHE A 221 25.33 1.64 -0.02
N ASN A 222 24.22 1.62 -0.75
CA ASN A 222 24.10 0.89 -2.00
C ASN A 222 24.64 1.72 -3.16
N ASN A 223 25.85 1.43 -3.56
CA ASN A 223 26.56 2.02 -4.71
C ASN A 223 26.77 1.04 -5.87
N LEU A 224 25.98 -0.03 -5.95
CA LEU A 224 26.04 -0.99 -7.08
C LEU A 224 25.90 -0.29 -8.44
N ASN A 225 25.12 0.77 -8.49
CA ASN A 225 25.16 1.73 -9.58
C ASN A 225 25.76 3.05 -9.04
N PRO A 226 26.99 3.39 -9.42
CA PRO A 226 27.68 4.57 -8.86
C PRO A 226 26.99 5.90 -9.21
N MET A 227 26.10 5.92 -10.23
CA MET A 227 25.34 7.12 -10.60
C MET A 227 23.96 7.20 -9.89
N PHE A 228 23.51 6.13 -9.24
CA PHE A 228 22.24 6.05 -8.52
C PHE A 228 22.45 5.36 -7.17
N ILE A 229 22.80 6.14 -6.17
CA ILE A 229 23.14 5.65 -4.85
C ILE A 229 21.93 5.75 -3.94
N THR A 230 21.67 4.71 -3.16
CA THR A 230 20.58 4.67 -2.20
C THR A 230 21.06 4.23 -0.82
N GLN A 231 20.58 4.87 0.22
CA GLN A 231 20.87 4.52 1.60
C GLN A 231 19.63 4.74 2.46
N GLY A 232 19.25 3.77 3.27
CA GLY A 232 18.20 3.93 4.27
C GLY A 232 18.70 4.72 5.47
N ASN A 233 17.80 5.04 6.40
CA ASN A 233 18.12 5.82 7.59
C ASN A 233 17.56 5.12 8.84
N SER A 234 18.45 4.52 9.63
CA SER A 234 18.10 3.80 10.87
C SER A 234 17.58 4.72 11.98
N ASN A 235 17.74 6.04 11.87
CA ASN A 235 17.29 7.04 12.85
C ASN A 235 15.85 7.52 12.61
N LEU A 236 15.15 6.98 11.63
CA LEU A 236 13.76 7.35 11.37
C LEU A 236 12.86 7.04 12.57
N LYS A 237 11.89 7.93 12.80
CA LYS A 237 10.83 7.80 13.80
C LYS A 237 9.52 7.37 13.16
N SER A 238 8.61 6.79 13.94
CA SER A 238 7.24 6.53 13.48
C SER A 238 6.57 7.82 13.05
N GLU A 239 5.90 7.80 11.92
CA GLU A 239 5.00 8.87 11.51
C GLU A 239 3.72 8.84 12.36
N LYS A 240 3.23 10.02 12.72
CA LYS A 240 1.99 10.21 13.45
C LYS A 240 1.02 11.03 12.61
N SER A 241 0.04 10.36 12.05
CA SER A 241 -1.00 10.98 11.23
C SER A 241 -2.26 11.18 12.07
N HIS A 242 -2.66 12.42 12.22
CA HIS A 242 -3.90 12.82 12.89
C HIS A 242 -5.00 12.98 11.83
N ALA A 243 -6.18 12.46 12.09
CA ALA A 243 -7.30 12.56 11.17
C ALA A 243 -8.59 12.91 11.91
N PHE A 244 -9.31 13.86 11.33
CA PHE A 244 -10.67 14.25 11.70
C PHE A 244 -11.61 13.84 10.58
N ASP A 245 -12.66 13.13 10.90
CA ASP A 245 -13.62 12.60 9.97
C ASP A 245 -15.03 13.11 10.34
N LEU A 246 -15.79 13.52 9.35
CA LEU A 246 -17.22 13.79 9.48
C LEU A 246 -17.93 13.06 8.35
N SER A 247 -18.90 12.21 8.67
CA SER A 247 -19.64 11.46 7.67
C SER A 247 -21.14 11.47 7.92
N TYR A 248 -21.87 11.53 6.83
CA TYR A 248 -23.31 11.32 6.78
C TYR A 248 -23.61 10.12 5.88
N SER A 249 -24.47 9.25 6.33
CA SER A 249 -24.95 8.11 5.56
C SER A 249 -26.45 7.95 5.64
N ASN A 250 -27.04 7.58 4.52
CA ASN A 250 -28.43 7.14 4.42
C ASN A 250 -28.49 5.84 3.62
N PHE A 251 -28.96 4.77 4.23
CA PHE A 251 -29.06 3.44 3.62
C PHE A 251 -30.52 2.99 3.57
N SER A 252 -31.12 3.12 2.40
CA SER A 252 -32.48 2.67 2.10
C SER A 252 -32.48 1.70 0.92
N ALA A 253 -33.59 0.97 0.72
CA ALA A 253 -33.72 0.04 -0.40
C ALA A 253 -33.54 0.70 -1.78
N LYS A 254 -33.98 1.96 -1.92
CA LYS A 254 -33.93 2.69 -3.17
C LYS A 254 -32.70 3.54 -3.35
N PHE A 255 -32.14 4.09 -2.25
CA PHE A 255 -31.11 5.11 -2.30
C PHE A 255 -30.13 4.93 -1.16
N ASN A 256 -28.87 4.70 -1.49
CA ASN A 256 -27.81 4.60 -0.54
C ASN A 256 -26.78 5.69 -0.84
N ILE A 257 -26.55 6.57 0.12
CA ILE A 257 -25.53 7.62 0.03
C ILE A 257 -24.64 7.59 1.26
N ASN A 258 -23.38 7.81 1.05
CA ASN A 258 -22.42 8.14 2.09
C ASN A 258 -21.56 9.30 1.59
N VAL A 259 -21.55 10.39 2.36
CA VAL A 259 -20.66 11.54 2.14
C VAL A 259 -19.76 11.64 3.34
N SER A 260 -18.46 11.75 3.13
CA SER A 260 -17.53 12.00 4.21
C SER A 260 -16.54 13.12 3.87
N LEU A 261 -16.28 13.94 4.85
CA LEU A 261 -15.22 14.93 4.87
C LEU A 261 -14.11 14.42 5.78
N ARG A 262 -12.88 14.57 5.36
CA ARG A 262 -11.71 14.18 6.13
C ARG A 262 -10.65 15.26 6.04
N HIS A 263 -10.14 15.64 7.19
CA HIS A 263 -8.92 16.43 7.30
C HIS A 263 -7.87 15.60 8.03
N SER A 264 -6.70 15.43 7.44
CA SER A 264 -5.59 14.73 8.08
C SER A 264 -4.30 15.53 7.94
N PHE A 265 -3.47 15.45 8.98
CA PHE A 265 -2.17 16.07 8.96
C PHE A 265 -1.12 15.17 9.62
N ASN A 266 0.09 15.28 9.13
CA ASN A 266 1.29 14.67 9.66
C ASN A 266 2.40 15.74 9.64
N ASN A 267 3.06 15.94 10.77
CA ASN A 267 4.13 16.94 10.91
C ASN A 267 5.52 16.29 10.85
N ASN A 268 5.59 14.99 10.59
CA ASN A 268 6.83 14.21 10.64
C ASN A 268 6.80 13.07 9.63
N SER A 269 6.31 13.34 8.41
CA SER A 269 6.25 12.31 7.35
C SER A 269 7.64 11.92 6.87
N ILE A 270 7.78 10.64 6.60
CA ILE A 270 8.99 10.07 6.01
C ILE A 270 8.92 10.29 4.50
N GLU A 271 9.87 11.05 4.00
CA GLU A 271 9.99 11.36 2.59
C GLU A 271 11.29 10.78 2.03
N ASN A 272 11.21 10.26 0.81
CA ASN A 272 12.41 9.98 0.03
C ASN A 272 12.99 11.30 -0.46
N ILE A 273 14.27 11.49 -0.22
CA ILE A 273 14.99 12.70 -0.61
C ILE A 273 16.05 12.28 -1.60
N SER A 274 16.04 12.90 -2.76
CA SER A 274 17.05 12.70 -3.78
C SER A 274 17.76 14.01 -4.06
N ARG A 275 19.08 13.96 -4.16
CA ARG A 275 19.91 15.09 -4.55
C ARG A 275 21.04 14.68 -5.48
N LEU A 276 21.42 15.56 -6.36
CA LEU A 276 22.59 15.39 -7.22
C LEU A 276 23.84 15.75 -6.44
N ILE A 277 24.87 14.94 -6.57
CA ILE A 277 26.21 15.24 -6.02
C ILE A 277 26.89 16.22 -6.97
N THR A 278 27.26 17.39 -6.44
CA THR A 278 27.87 18.47 -7.22
C THR A 278 29.34 18.71 -6.83
N ALA A 279 29.87 18.01 -5.84
CA ALA A 279 31.26 18.11 -5.42
C ALA A 279 32.14 17.45 -6.48
N PRO A 280 33.15 18.17 -7.07
CA PRO A 280 34.02 17.61 -8.11
C PRO A 280 34.86 16.39 -7.68
N GLU A 281 35.19 16.30 -6.39
CA GLU A 281 35.90 15.16 -5.81
C GLU A 281 34.96 14.04 -5.32
N GLY A 282 33.64 14.21 -5.54
CA GLY A 282 32.63 13.36 -4.96
C GLY A 282 32.33 13.74 -3.51
N GLU A 283 31.41 13.01 -2.90
CA GLU A 283 30.99 13.20 -1.50
C GLU A 283 31.15 11.89 -0.73
N MET A 284 31.83 11.96 0.40
CA MET A 284 32.03 10.83 1.31
C MET A 284 30.88 10.81 2.35
N PHE A 285 30.29 9.63 2.57
CA PHE A 285 29.23 9.39 3.54
C PHE A 285 29.77 8.53 4.70
N ASP A 286 29.16 8.68 5.87
CA ASP A 286 29.43 7.90 7.08
C ASP A 286 30.90 7.92 7.56
N ASN A 287 31.73 8.88 7.08
CA ASN A 287 33.17 8.92 7.26
C ASN A 287 33.86 7.63 6.80
N ASP A 288 33.29 6.93 5.82
CA ASP A 288 33.82 5.70 5.27
C ASP A 288 34.40 5.96 3.85
N PRO A 289 35.67 5.72 3.60
CA PRO A 289 36.28 5.93 2.29
C PRO A 289 35.76 5.01 1.19
N THR A 290 34.97 3.97 1.54
CA THR A 290 34.27 3.11 0.58
C THR A 290 32.87 3.65 0.22
N HIS A 291 32.36 4.60 0.99
CA HIS A 291 31.06 5.25 0.78
C HIS A 291 31.22 6.58 0.05
N ILE A 292 31.75 6.54 -1.16
CA ILE A 292 31.95 7.74 -2.00
C ILE A 292 30.91 7.77 -3.10
N ALA A 293 30.19 8.89 -3.20
CA ALA A 293 29.31 9.20 -4.32
C ALA A 293 30.05 10.15 -5.29
N PRO A 294 30.27 9.78 -6.56
CA PRO A 294 30.97 10.63 -7.51
C PRO A 294 30.14 11.85 -7.92
N GLU A 295 30.79 12.86 -8.48
CA GLU A 295 30.12 14.00 -9.11
C GLU A 295 29.11 13.52 -10.15
N GLY A 296 27.93 14.14 -10.18
CA GLY A 296 26.83 13.77 -11.07
C GLY A 296 25.98 12.58 -10.61
N ALA A 297 26.35 11.90 -9.53
CA ALA A 297 25.53 10.84 -8.96
C ALA A 297 24.26 11.38 -8.29
N LEU A 298 23.15 10.65 -8.41
CA LEU A 298 21.92 10.90 -7.68
C LEU A 298 21.95 10.08 -6.38
N TYR A 299 22.09 10.76 -5.24
CA TYR A 299 21.98 10.15 -3.91
C TYR A 299 20.57 10.27 -3.37
N SER A 300 20.00 9.15 -2.91
CA SER A 300 18.66 9.06 -2.36
C SER A 300 18.65 8.42 -0.98
N THR A 301 17.93 9.03 -0.04
CA THR A 301 17.75 8.55 1.34
C THR A 301 16.36 8.89 1.87
N TYR A 302 16.11 8.61 3.14
CA TYR A 302 14.84 8.90 3.81
C TYR A 302 15.04 9.76 5.05
N ALA A 303 14.11 10.68 5.30
CA ALA A 303 14.11 11.48 6.52
C ALA A 303 12.68 11.84 6.96
N ASN A 304 12.50 12.05 8.27
CA ASN A 304 11.26 12.58 8.86
C ASN A 304 11.21 14.11 8.75
N ILE A 305 11.03 14.63 7.57
CA ILE A 305 11.12 16.06 7.26
C ILE A 305 9.83 16.67 6.75
N GLY A 306 8.91 15.83 6.36
CA GLY A 306 7.71 16.27 5.70
C GLY A 306 6.65 16.78 6.70
N LYS A 307 5.97 17.84 6.29
CA LYS A 307 4.68 18.21 6.81
C LYS A 307 3.66 17.95 5.73
N SER A 308 2.68 17.12 6.01
CA SER A 308 1.60 16.85 5.07
C SER A 308 0.26 17.23 5.65
N ARG A 309 -0.58 17.87 4.86
CA ARG A 309 -1.96 18.18 5.17
C ARG A 309 -2.83 17.75 3.99
N ASN A 310 -3.85 16.98 4.29
CA ASN A 310 -4.77 16.49 3.28
C ASN A 310 -6.19 16.77 3.74
N THR A 311 -6.92 17.52 2.93
CA THR A 311 -8.35 17.79 3.16
C THR A 311 -9.13 17.22 1.99
N GLY A 312 -10.04 16.32 2.25
CA GLY A 312 -10.76 15.65 1.19
C GLY A 312 -12.21 15.38 1.49
N MET A 313 -12.93 15.14 0.42
CA MET A 313 -14.32 14.71 0.43
C MET A 313 -14.43 13.40 -0.34
N SER A 314 -15.20 12.45 0.17
CA SER A 314 -15.61 11.27 -0.56
C SER A 314 -17.13 11.16 -0.65
N LEU A 315 -17.59 10.64 -1.78
CA LEU A 315 -18.98 10.38 -2.08
C LEU A 315 -19.14 8.93 -2.53
N TYR A 316 -20.02 8.21 -1.88
CA TYR A 316 -20.57 6.96 -2.37
C TYR A 316 -22.06 7.13 -2.60
N LEU A 317 -22.52 6.79 -3.79
CA LEU A 317 -23.92 6.82 -4.18
C LEU A 317 -24.26 5.51 -4.88
N ASN A 318 -25.37 4.89 -4.47
CA ASN A 318 -25.98 3.79 -5.19
C ASN A 318 -27.49 4.05 -5.21
N TRP A 319 -28.02 4.24 -6.42
CA TRP A 319 -29.41 4.59 -6.63
C TRP A 319 -30.09 3.60 -7.56
N ASN A 320 -31.11 2.92 -7.05
CA ASN A 320 -32.01 2.13 -7.82
C ASN A 320 -33.13 3.04 -8.38
N ALA A 321 -32.83 3.72 -9.49
CA ALA A 321 -33.74 4.69 -10.12
C ALA A 321 -35.06 4.03 -10.57
N SER A 322 -34.98 2.76 -10.96
CA SER A 322 -36.12 1.89 -11.22
C SER A 322 -35.74 0.43 -10.90
N PRO A 323 -36.71 -0.51 -10.90
CA PRO A 323 -36.41 -1.95 -10.78
C PRO A 323 -35.44 -2.48 -11.86
N LYS A 324 -35.32 -1.75 -12.98
CA LYS A 324 -34.47 -2.13 -14.11
C LYS A 324 -33.19 -1.27 -14.25
N THR A 325 -33.12 -0.16 -13.52
CA THR A 325 -32.03 0.83 -13.69
C THR A 325 -31.36 1.12 -12.37
N ARG A 326 -30.05 0.89 -12.32
CA ARG A 326 -29.19 1.18 -11.19
C ARG A 326 -28.07 2.11 -11.62
N LEU A 327 -27.86 3.17 -10.85
CA LEU A 327 -26.71 4.08 -10.96
C LEU A 327 -25.85 3.94 -9.72
N TYR A 328 -24.55 4.03 -9.91
CA TYR A 328 -23.61 4.07 -8.79
C TYR A 328 -22.43 4.99 -9.11
N VAL A 329 -22.01 5.70 -8.10
CA VAL A 329 -20.87 6.61 -8.16
C VAL A 329 -20.07 6.45 -6.87
N ASN A 330 -18.77 6.34 -7.02
CA ASN A 330 -17.81 6.43 -5.93
C ASN A 330 -16.73 7.43 -6.35
N GLY A 331 -16.58 8.49 -5.60
CA GLY A 331 -15.65 9.55 -5.91
C GLY A 331 -14.97 10.07 -4.66
N ARG A 332 -13.75 10.56 -4.83
CA ARG A 332 -13.03 11.31 -3.81
C ARG A 332 -12.24 12.43 -4.47
N GLY A 333 -12.21 13.57 -3.81
CA GLY A 333 -11.34 14.68 -4.14
C GLY A 333 -10.57 15.10 -2.90
N ASN A 334 -9.27 15.30 -3.02
CA ASN A 334 -8.42 15.75 -1.93
C ASN A 334 -7.59 16.95 -2.38
N TYR A 335 -7.43 17.89 -1.51
CA TYR A 335 -6.40 18.91 -1.58
C TYR A 335 -5.25 18.47 -0.69
N SER A 336 -4.07 18.31 -1.28
CA SER A 336 -2.85 17.93 -0.58
C SER A 336 -1.92 19.13 -0.52
N ASP A 337 -1.31 19.35 0.64
CA ASP A 337 -0.29 20.37 0.90
C ASP A 337 0.87 19.67 1.60
N LEU A 338 2.01 19.59 0.91
CA LEU A 338 3.20 18.86 1.31
C LEU A 338 4.36 19.83 1.41
N LYS A 339 4.99 19.91 2.57
CA LYS A 339 6.07 20.86 2.83
C LYS A 339 7.21 20.21 3.58
N SER A 340 8.43 20.48 3.15
CA SER A 340 9.67 20.22 3.88
C SER A 340 10.46 21.52 4.00
N GLU A 341 10.45 22.10 5.19
CA GLU A 341 11.23 23.32 5.47
C GLU A 341 12.73 23.04 5.40
N ALA A 342 13.16 21.85 5.86
CA ALA A 342 14.57 21.45 5.84
C ALA A 342 15.15 21.34 4.43
N GLN A 343 14.33 21.05 3.43
CA GLN A 343 14.73 20.92 2.02
C GLN A 343 14.30 22.13 1.16
N GLY A 344 13.61 23.10 1.73
CA GLY A 344 13.03 24.22 0.97
C GLY A 344 11.97 23.79 -0.05
N LEU A 345 11.38 22.60 0.12
CA LEU A 345 10.42 22.05 -0.82
C LEU A 345 8.97 22.29 -0.37
N HIS A 346 8.12 22.69 -1.31
CA HIS A 346 6.69 22.85 -1.10
C HIS A 346 5.92 22.48 -2.36
N ASN A 347 5.03 21.51 -2.26
CA ASN A 347 4.16 21.12 -3.35
C ASN A 347 2.72 20.93 -2.86
N TYR A 348 1.76 21.39 -3.66
CA TYR A 348 0.35 21.35 -3.29
C TYR A 348 -0.55 21.23 -4.51
N GLY A 349 -1.80 20.84 -4.28
CA GLY A 349 -2.81 20.84 -5.31
C GLY A 349 -3.91 19.82 -5.08
N TRP A 350 -4.81 19.76 -6.03
CA TRP A 350 -5.93 18.84 -6.04
C TRP A 350 -5.57 17.52 -6.68
N ASN A 351 -5.99 16.45 -6.06
CA ASN A 351 -6.01 15.12 -6.63
C ASN A 351 -7.33 14.44 -6.34
N GLY A 352 -7.74 13.51 -7.17
CA GLY A 352 -8.99 12.84 -6.97
C GLY A 352 -9.14 11.61 -7.85
N SER A 353 -10.13 10.83 -7.54
CA SER A 353 -10.52 9.68 -8.33
C SER A 353 -12.04 9.53 -8.32
N PHE A 354 -12.57 9.02 -9.40
CA PHE A 354 -13.96 8.65 -9.48
C PHE A 354 -14.11 7.30 -10.18
N TYR A 355 -15.15 6.60 -9.81
CA TYR A 355 -15.63 5.39 -10.47
C TYR A 355 -17.14 5.41 -10.43
N GLY A 356 -17.79 5.16 -11.56
CA GLY A 356 -19.22 5.14 -11.62
C GLY A 356 -19.74 4.35 -12.82
N GLY A 357 -21.02 4.09 -12.80
CA GLY A 357 -21.65 3.41 -13.90
C GLY A 357 -23.16 3.36 -13.81
N VAL A 358 -23.71 2.92 -14.90
CA VAL A 358 -25.13 2.69 -15.09
C VAL A 358 -25.34 1.26 -15.54
N GLN A 359 -26.27 0.58 -14.90
CA GLN A 359 -26.75 -0.74 -15.32
C GLN A 359 -28.24 -0.61 -15.66
N HIS A 360 -28.62 -1.09 -16.84
CA HIS A 360 -30.01 -1.12 -17.27
C HIS A 360 -30.36 -2.49 -17.81
N THR A 361 -31.49 -3.03 -17.33
CA THR A 361 -32.01 -4.31 -17.79
C THR A 361 -33.09 -4.11 -18.86
N LEU A 362 -32.75 -4.50 -20.08
CA LEU A 362 -33.63 -4.50 -21.24
C LEU A 362 -34.62 -5.68 -21.19
N PRO A 363 -35.66 -5.70 -22.07
CA PRO A 363 -36.42 -6.91 -22.32
C PRO A 363 -35.54 -8.12 -22.61
N LEU A 364 -36.05 -9.33 -22.46
CA LEU A 364 -35.32 -10.60 -22.59
C LEU A 364 -34.18 -10.77 -21.56
N LYS A 365 -34.22 -10.04 -20.43
CA LYS A 365 -33.22 -10.09 -19.36
C LYS A 365 -31.78 -9.75 -19.79
N ILE A 366 -31.64 -8.95 -20.82
CA ILE A 366 -30.32 -8.45 -21.25
C ILE A 366 -29.95 -7.28 -20.34
N ARG A 367 -28.84 -7.41 -19.62
CA ARG A 367 -28.29 -6.35 -18.76
C ARG A 367 -27.19 -5.62 -19.50
N LEU A 368 -27.41 -4.34 -19.75
CA LEU A 368 -26.37 -3.44 -20.26
C LEU A 368 -25.67 -2.76 -19.11
N SER A 369 -24.38 -2.56 -19.21
CA SER A 369 -23.56 -1.82 -18.26
C SER A 369 -22.65 -0.84 -18.98
N LEU A 370 -22.62 0.39 -18.49
CA LEU A 370 -21.65 1.40 -18.82
C LEU A 370 -20.90 1.74 -17.53
N ASN A 371 -19.58 1.57 -17.53
CA ASN A 371 -18.76 1.91 -16.38
C ASN A 371 -17.64 2.84 -16.83
N GLY A 372 -17.23 3.72 -15.95
CA GLY A 372 -16.10 4.58 -16.20
C GLY A 372 -15.48 5.06 -14.90
N GLY A 373 -14.24 5.41 -14.97
CA GLY A 373 -13.53 5.93 -13.83
C GLY A 373 -12.17 6.47 -14.21
N GLY A 374 -11.52 7.06 -13.24
CA GLY A 374 -10.19 7.60 -13.41
C GLY A 374 -9.67 8.26 -12.15
N SER A 375 -8.42 8.66 -12.22
CA SER A 375 -7.78 9.48 -11.21
C SER A 375 -6.97 10.59 -11.87
N THR A 376 -6.93 11.74 -11.23
CA THR A 376 -5.96 12.78 -11.56
C THR A 376 -4.56 12.35 -11.11
N PRO A 377 -3.50 13.00 -11.59
CA PRO A 377 -2.15 12.80 -11.06
C PRO A 377 -2.12 12.93 -9.54
N TYR A 378 -1.42 12.01 -8.86
CA TYR A 378 -1.13 12.18 -7.44
C TYR A 378 0.02 13.16 -7.24
N ILE A 379 0.01 13.83 -6.09
CA ILE A 379 1.00 14.83 -5.71
C ILE A 379 1.90 14.23 -4.64
N ASN A 380 3.20 14.35 -4.82
CA ASN A 380 4.23 14.07 -3.82
C ASN A 380 5.09 15.33 -3.60
N LEU A 381 5.99 15.29 -2.63
CA LEU A 381 6.79 16.46 -2.27
C LEU A 381 7.64 17.01 -3.44
N GLN A 382 8.19 16.13 -4.28
CA GLN A 382 9.09 16.48 -5.37
C GLN A 382 8.44 16.39 -6.76
N GLY A 383 7.12 16.21 -6.88
CA GLY A 383 6.53 16.16 -8.22
C GLY A 383 5.09 15.67 -8.29
N LYS A 384 4.76 15.15 -9.45
CA LYS A 384 3.44 14.63 -9.77
C LYS A 384 3.55 13.29 -10.49
N GLY A 385 2.73 12.34 -10.09
CA GLY A 385 2.57 11.08 -10.81
C GLY A 385 1.63 11.20 -11.99
N SER A 386 1.28 10.06 -12.58
CA SER A 386 0.33 10.00 -13.70
C SER A 386 -1.10 9.86 -13.20
N GLY A 387 -2.02 10.53 -13.89
CA GLY A 387 -3.43 10.22 -13.85
C GLY A 387 -3.79 9.12 -14.85
N TYR A 388 -4.96 8.53 -14.68
CA TYR A 388 -5.52 7.58 -15.64
C TYR A 388 -7.04 7.70 -15.69
N TYR A 389 -7.63 7.26 -16.79
CA TYR A 389 -9.08 7.08 -16.93
C TYR A 389 -9.35 5.77 -17.68
N TYR A 390 -10.52 5.24 -17.48
CA TYR A 390 -10.99 4.08 -18.23
C TYR A 390 -12.51 4.13 -18.36
N TYR A 391 -13.01 3.47 -19.38
CA TYR A 391 -14.44 3.23 -19.56
C TYR A 391 -14.65 1.85 -20.16
N SER A 392 -15.79 1.26 -19.84
CA SER A 392 -16.17 -0.06 -20.35
C SER A 392 -17.66 -0.12 -20.65
N LEU A 393 -17.98 -0.83 -21.72
CA LEU A 393 -19.32 -1.21 -22.10
C LEU A 393 -19.45 -2.72 -21.92
N GLY A 394 -20.55 -3.18 -21.37
CA GLY A 394 -20.82 -4.60 -21.19
C GLY A 394 -22.27 -4.94 -21.50
N ALA A 395 -22.49 -6.15 -22.00
CA ALA A 395 -23.79 -6.75 -22.13
C ALA A 395 -23.75 -8.17 -21.55
N SER A 396 -24.71 -8.49 -20.69
CA SER A 396 -24.80 -9.83 -20.11
C SER A 396 -26.23 -10.36 -20.18
N ARG A 397 -26.34 -11.66 -20.35
CA ARG A 397 -27.62 -12.36 -20.31
C ARG A 397 -27.46 -13.69 -19.61
N SER A 398 -28.41 -14.01 -18.71
CA SER A 398 -28.53 -15.32 -18.09
C SER A 398 -29.54 -16.17 -18.85
N PHE A 399 -29.23 -17.44 -18.96
CA PHE A 399 -30.02 -18.47 -19.65
C PHE A 399 -30.25 -19.63 -18.70
N LEU A 400 -31.12 -20.54 -19.13
CA LEU A 400 -31.55 -21.74 -18.42
C LEU A 400 -32.40 -21.44 -17.18
N LYS A 401 -33.00 -22.50 -16.64
CA LYS A 401 -33.75 -22.45 -15.39
C LYS A 401 -32.79 -22.05 -14.25
N ASP A 402 -33.22 -21.20 -13.35
CA ASP A 402 -32.44 -20.69 -12.21
C ASP A 402 -31.17 -19.93 -12.62
N GLU A 403 -31.17 -19.36 -13.84
CA GLU A 403 -30.05 -18.54 -14.36
C GLU A 403 -28.67 -19.23 -14.35
N ARG A 404 -28.66 -20.55 -14.53
CA ARG A 404 -27.48 -21.40 -14.39
C ARG A 404 -26.35 -21.13 -15.41
N LEU A 405 -26.67 -20.54 -16.55
CA LEU A 405 -25.71 -20.19 -17.58
C LEU A 405 -25.77 -18.68 -17.80
N SER A 406 -24.63 -18.00 -17.71
CA SER A 406 -24.54 -16.57 -18.06
C SER A 406 -23.46 -16.32 -19.10
N LEU A 407 -23.81 -15.52 -20.10
CA LEU A 407 -22.91 -14.99 -21.10
C LEU A 407 -22.68 -13.50 -20.80
N ASN A 408 -21.42 -13.10 -20.76
CA ASN A 408 -21.04 -11.71 -20.59
C ASN A 408 -20.05 -11.33 -21.69
N VAL A 409 -20.34 -10.23 -22.38
CA VAL A 409 -19.46 -9.63 -23.40
C VAL A 409 -19.12 -8.23 -22.95
N TYR A 410 -17.86 -7.86 -23.01
CA TYR A 410 -17.43 -6.51 -22.63
C TYR A 410 -16.32 -5.98 -23.54
N CYS A 411 -16.27 -4.65 -23.64
CA CYS A 411 -15.16 -3.95 -24.24
C CYS A 411 -14.74 -2.78 -23.34
N SER A 412 -13.45 -2.55 -23.24
CA SER A 412 -12.89 -1.45 -22.47
C SER A 412 -12.00 -0.57 -23.33
N ASN A 413 -12.07 0.74 -23.12
CA ASN A 413 -11.24 1.75 -23.77
C ASN A 413 -11.19 1.60 -25.30
N ILE A 414 -12.36 1.39 -25.91
CA ILE A 414 -12.50 1.01 -27.32
C ILE A 414 -11.81 1.98 -28.28
N PHE A 415 -11.73 3.29 -27.94
CA PHE A 415 -11.13 4.32 -28.76
C PHE A 415 -9.64 4.55 -28.47
N GLU A 416 -9.08 3.87 -27.45
CA GLU A 416 -7.71 4.07 -27.01
C GLU A 416 -6.92 2.77 -26.97
N LYS A 417 -6.07 2.53 -27.98
CA LYS A 417 -5.26 1.31 -28.07
C LYS A 417 -4.17 1.26 -27.02
N TYR A 418 -3.50 2.39 -26.77
CA TYR A 418 -2.40 2.53 -25.81
C TYR A 418 -2.62 3.75 -24.94
N ARG A 419 -2.17 3.67 -23.68
CA ARG A 419 -2.17 4.79 -22.75
C ARG A 419 -0.76 5.11 -22.29
N SER A 420 -0.45 6.40 -22.26
CA SER A 420 0.83 6.90 -21.75
C SER A 420 0.71 7.30 -20.29
N TYR A 421 1.70 6.91 -19.51
CA TYR A 421 1.85 7.30 -18.11
C TYR A 421 3.12 8.12 -17.98
N ASN A 422 2.97 9.36 -17.55
CA ASN A 422 4.05 10.33 -17.44
C ASN A 422 4.27 10.68 -15.97
N ASN A 423 5.46 10.42 -15.46
CA ASN A 423 5.85 10.83 -14.12
C ASN A 423 6.86 11.96 -14.21
N HIS A 424 6.78 12.86 -13.28
CA HIS A 424 7.63 14.03 -13.18
C HIS A 424 8.14 14.17 -11.76
N THR A 425 9.44 14.24 -11.59
CA THR A 425 10.09 14.48 -10.30
C THR A 425 11.09 15.61 -10.44
N GLU A 426 10.99 16.59 -9.58
CA GLU A 426 11.83 17.76 -9.55
C GLU A 426 12.46 17.91 -8.17
N GLY A 427 13.76 18.02 -8.10
CA GLY A 427 14.53 18.32 -6.91
C GLY A 427 15.19 19.69 -7.01
N VAL A 428 15.97 20.06 -6.02
CA VAL A 428 16.64 21.36 -5.95
C VAL A 428 17.54 21.62 -7.17
N ASN A 429 18.14 20.57 -7.73
CA ASN A 429 19.12 20.68 -8.82
C ASN A 429 18.95 19.62 -9.93
N PHE A 430 17.80 18.93 -9.98
CA PHE A 430 17.53 17.94 -11.03
C PHE A 430 16.06 17.91 -11.45
N LEU A 431 15.83 17.42 -12.67
CA LEU A 431 14.52 17.17 -13.25
C LEU A 431 14.54 15.78 -13.90
N SER A 432 13.66 14.89 -13.43
CA SER A 432 13.47 13.57 -14.02
C SER A 432 12.07 13.45 -14.64
N LYS A 433 12.01 13.02 -15.89
CA LYS A 433 10.75 12.72 -16.59
C LYS A 433 10.79 11.28 -17.07
N SER A 434 9.80 10.49 -16.72
CA SER A 434 9.63 9.15 -17.26
C SER A 434 8.30 9.01 -17.96
N SER A 435 8.29 8.32 -19.10
CA SER A 435 7.08 8.02 -19.86
C SER A 435 7.04 6.53 -20.18
N SER A 436 5.93 5.91 -19.87
CA SER A 436 5.65 4.52 -20.25
C SER A 436 4.34 4.42 -21.00
N LYS A 437 4.24 3.47 -21.93
CA LYS A 437 3.08 3.29 -22.79
C LYS A 437 2.59 1.86 -22.70
N TRP A 438 1.34 1.68 -22.28
CA TRP A 438 0.74 0.38 -22.05
C TRP A 438 -0.49 0.14 -22.91
N PRO A 439 -0.78 -1.11 -23.34
CA PRO A 439 -2.04 -1.44 -23.99
C PRO A 439 -3.23 -1.09 -23.06
N SER A 440 -4.23 -0.45 -23.60
CA SER A 440 -5.40 0.02 -22.83
C SER A 440 -6.70 -0.61 -23.31
N ARG A 441 -6.86 -0.85 -24.62
CA ARG A 441 -8.06 -1.44 -25.19
C ARG A 441 -8.12 -2.93 -24.95
N SER A 442 -9.27 -3.42 -24.47
CA SER A 442 -9.51 -4.86 -24.31
C SER A 442 -10.93 -5.24 -24.71
N PHE A 443 -11.09 -6.47 -25.17
CA PHE A 443 -12.37 -7.11 -25.44
C PHE A 443 -12.37 -8.45 -24.72
N GLY A 444 -13.51 -8.84 -24.19
CA GLY A 444 -13.62 -10.12 -23.51
C GLY A 444 -15.03 -10.71 -23.61
N VAL A 445 -15.04 -12.03 -23.63
CA VAL A 445 -16.26 -12.84 -23.54
C VAL A 445 -16.06 -13.82 -22.40
N SER A 446 -16.99 -13.90 -21.50
CA SER A 446 -16.99 -14.90 -20.44
C SER A 446 -18.31 -15.67 -20.41
N ILE A 447 -18.20 -16.96 -20.23
CA ILE A 447 -19.32 -17.87 -20.03
C ILE A 447 -19.14 -18.48 -18.64
N SER A 448 -20.14 -18.34 -17.79
CA SER A 448 -20.14 -18.96 -16.47
C SER A 448 -21.34 -19.87 -16.30
N SER A 449 -21.12 -21.04 -15.70
CA SER A 449 -22.17 -22.00 -15.36
C SER A 449 -22.09 -22.31 -13.87
N VAL A 450 -23.25 -22.35 -13.21
CA VAL A 450 -23.41 -22.74 -11.81
C VAL A 450 -24.12 -24.07 -11.74
N SER A 451 -23.50 -25.07 -11.12
CA SER A 451 -24.12 -26.34 -10.76
C SER A 451 -24.53 -26.29 -9.29
N TYR A 452 -25.82 -26.46 -9.03
CA TYR A 452 -26.29 -26.70 -7.66
C TYR A 452 -26.31 -28.22 -7.44
N THR A 453 -25.44 -28.71 -6.60
CA THR A 453 -25.47 -30.07 -6.07
C THR A 453 -26.38 -30.11 -4.84
#